data_3a81a06ab0814b13f1c64fbf85790cb5
#
_entry.id   3a81a06ab0814b13f1c64fbf85790cb5
#
_cell.length_a   1.000
_cell.length_b   1.000
_cell.length_c   1.000
_cell.angle_alpha   90.00
_cell.angle_beta   90.00
_cell.angle_gamma   90.00
#
_symmetry.space_group_name_H-M   'P 1'
#
loop_
_entity.id
_entity.type
_entity.pdbx_description
1 polymer ?
#
loop_
_entity_poly.entity_id
_entity_poly.type
_entity_poly.pdbx_seq_one_letter_code
_entity_poly.pdbx_strand_id
1 'polypeptide(L)'
;VNLPEASSEALPVQNTEPLIVSIDRDGALFLETGSTKNKPLTLDELNVSVSKIIEASPGLQVVIRGDGQVKYEKVMTVMAELQMAGAIDIGLISKPISSN
;
A
#
# COMPACT_ATOMS: atom_id res chain seq x y z
N VAL A 1 35.37 10.78 -8.15
CA VAL A 1 34.70 10.59 -8.10
C VAL A 1 33.96 10.37 -7.85
N ASN A 2 33.98 10.23 -7.74
CA ASN A 2 33.11 9.98 -7.49
C ASN A 2 32.18 9.89 -7.28
N LEU A 3 31.98 9.71 -7.22
CA LEU A 3 31.05 9.57 -7.05
C LEU A 3 30.16 9.50 -6.79
N PRO A 4 30.17 9.38 -6.92
CA PRO A 4 29.10 9.23 -6.71
C PRO A 4 28.47 9.18 -6.18
N GLU A 5 28.49 9.07 -6.11
CA GLU A 5 27.80 9.00 -5.60
C GLU A 5 26.98 8.93 -5.25
N ALA A 6 27.41 8.90 -5.18
CA ALA A 6 26.56 8.78 -4.83
C ALA A 6 25.82 8.89 -4.47
N SER A 7 25.99 8.96 -4.55
CA SER A 7 25.19 9.05 -4.29
C SER A 7 24.47 8.89 -3.99
N SER A 8 24.59 8.69 -4.03
CA SER A 8 23.82 8.42 -3.78
C SER A 8 23.24 8.33 -3.28
N GLU A 9 23.25 8.34 -3.17
CA GLU A 9 22.64 8.22 -2.73
C GLU A 9 21.86 8.00 -2.40
N ALA A 10 21.98 7.88 -2.34
CA ALA A 10 21.21 7.52 -2.15
C ALA A 10 20.56 7.50 -1.68
N LEU A 11 20.41 7.50 -1.55
CA LEU A 11 19.71 7.42 -1.28
C LEU A 11 18.85 7.25 -0.96
N PRO A 12 18.66 7.36 -0.67
CA PRO A 12 17.55 7.28 -0.20
C PRO A 12 16.65 6.55 -0.50
N VAL A 13 16.77 6.40 -0.65
CA VAL A 13 16.05 5.89 -1.26
C VAL A 13 15.65 4.72 -0.89
N GLN A 14 16.16 4.23 -0.31
CA GLN A 14 15.91 3.12 0.01
C GLN A 14 14.76 2.84 0.64
N ASN A 15 14.16 3.62 1.11
CA ASN A 15 12.97 3.42 1.65
C ASN A 15 11.93 3.57 0.76
N THR A 16 12.05 3.11 -0.43
CA THR A 16 11.06 3.31 -1.41
C THR A 16 10.21 2.10 -1.56
N GLU A 17 10.25 1.17 -0.63
CA GLU A 17 9.34 0.05 -0.70
C GLU A 17 7.92 0.54 -0.59
N PRO A 18 7.04 0.11 -1.47
CA PRO A 18 5.65 0.59 -1.41
C PRO A 18 4.95 0.03 -0.18
N LEU A 19 3.96 0.78 0.26
CA LEU A 19 3.10 0.32 1.33
C LEU A 19 2.05 -0.57 0.69
N ILE A 20 1.86 -1.77 1.19
CA ILE A 20 0.92 -2.69 0.59
C ILE A 20 -0.31 -2.85 1.46
N VAL A 21 -1.48 -2.65 0.84
CA VAL A 21 -2.76 -2.85 1.50
C VAL A 21 -3.38 -4.07 0.84
N SER A 22 -3.56 -5.14 1.60
CA SER A 22 -4.12 -6.36 1.07
C SER A 22 -5.60 -6.47 1.41
N ILE A 23 -6.38 -6.98 0.47
CA ILE A 23 -7.80 -7.21 0.70
C ILE A 23 -8.06 -8.67 0.37
N ASP A 24 -8.54 -9.43 1.35
CA ASP A 24 -8.78 -10.83 1.07
C ASP A 24 -10.18 -11.01 0.48
N ARG A 25 -10.52 -12.23 0.14
CA ARG A 25 -11.79 -12.50 -0.55
C ARG A 25 -13.00 -12.13 0.30
N ASP A 26 -12.84 -12.10 1.60
CA ASP A 26 -13.93 -11.74 2.49
C ASP A 26 -14.00 -10.24 2.73
N GLY A 27 -13.10 -9.50 2.14
CA GLY A 27 -13.07 -8.06 2.31
C GLY A 27 -12.28 -7.57 3.51
N ALA A 28 -11.56 -8.46 4.18
CA ALA A 28 -10.73 -8.06 5.30
C ALA A 28 -9.51 -7.30 4.80
N LEU A 29 -9.12 -6.27 5.51
CA LEU A 29 -8.03 -5.40 5.12
C LEU A 29 -6.80 -5.64 5.98
N PHE A 30 -5.65 -5.70 5.34
CA PHE A 30 -4.40 -5.90 6.05
C PHE A 30 -3.37 -4.91 5.53
N LEU A 31 -2.57 -4.40 6.43
CA LEU A 31 -1.52 -3.49 6.04
C LEU A 31 -0.20 -4.23 6.20
N GLU A 32 0.56 -4.30 5.13
CA GLU A 32 1.85 -5.00 5.17
C GLU A 32 2.96 -3.98 5.13
N THR A 33 3.76 -3.96 6.19
CA THR A 33 4.83 -3.02 6.26
C THR A 33 6.07 -3.81 6.52
N GLY A 34 6.75 -4.13 5.50
CA GLY A 34 7.97 -4.88 5.65
C GLY A 34 7.70 -6.30 6.11
N SER A 35 8.19 -6.64 7.25
CA SER A 35 8.13 -8.01 7.69
C SER A 35 6.86 -8.36 8.44
N THR A 36 6.00 -7.41 8.71
CA THR A 36 4.87 -7.67 9.57
C THR A 36 3.57 -7.69 8.82
N LYS A 37 2.78 -8.72 9.05
CA LYS A 37 1.47 -8.75 8.52
C LYS A 37 0.55 -8.67 9.71
N ASN A 38 -0.16 -7.61 9.82
CA ASN A 38 -0.97 -7.34 10.98
C ASN A 38 -2.33 -7.95 10.91
N LYS A 39 -3.09 -7.86 11.98
CA LYS A 39 -4.45 -8.34 12.00
C LYS A 39 -5.34 -7.47 11.15
N PRO A 40 -6.53 -7.93 10.84
CA PRO A 40 -7.45 -7.17 9.99
C PRO A 40 -7.76 -5.80 10.54
N LEU A 41 -7.92 -4.85 9.65
CA LEU A 41 -8.21 -3.47 10.01
C LEU A 41 -9.59 -3.06 9.51
N THR A 42 -10.20 -2.15 10.21
CA THR A 42 -11.40 -1.49 9.70
C THR A 42 -10.94 -0.39 8.73
N LEU A 43 -11.86 0.17 7.98
CA LEU A 43 -11.53 1.28 7.10
C LEU A 43 -11.00 2.46 7.89
N ASP A 44 -11.57 2.73 9.05
CA ASP A 44 -11.10 3.83 9.89
C ASP A 44 -9.68 3.60 10.36
N GLU A 45 -9.40 2.38 10.80
CA GLU A 45 -8.06 2.03 11.25
C GLU A 45 -7.06 2.13 10.11
N LEU A 46 -7.48 1.71 8.93
CA LEU A 46 -6.63 1.81 7.76
C LEU A 46 -6.32 3.27 7.47
N ASN A 47 -7.34 4.13 7.52
CA ASN A 47 -7.14 5.55 7.25
C ASN A 47 -6.13 6.14 8.23
N VAL A 48 -6.28 5.87 9.51
CA VAL A 48 -5.40 6.43 10.52
C VAL A 48 -3.97 5.95 10.30
N SER A 49 -3.80 4.66 10.06
CA SER A 49 -2.46 4.10 9.88
C SER A 49 -1.79 4.66 8.63
N VAL A 50 -2.52 4.70 7.53
CA VAL A 50 -1.96 5.19 6.28
C VAL A 50 -1.66 6.68 6.36
N SER A 51 -2.54 7.45 6.99
CA SER A 51 -2.31 8.88 7.15
C SER A 51 -1.00 9.16 7.85
N LYS A 52 -0.71 8.41 8.89
CA LYS A 52 0.53 8.61 9.62
C LYS A 52 1.75 8.27 8.78
N ILE A 53 1.64 7.20 8.01
CA ILE A 53 2.76 6.77 7.17
C ILE A 53 3.00 7.78 6.06
N ILE A 54 1.92 8.28 5.46
CA ILE A 54 2.05 9.25 4.38
C ILE A 54 2.59 10.57 4.90
N GLU A 55 2.19 10.96 6.11
CA GLU A 55 2.73 12.17 6.70
C GLU A 55 4.24 12.09 6.82
N ALA A 56 4.73 10.92 7.20
CA ALA A 56 6.16 10.72 7.34
C ALA A 56 6.86 10.57 6.00
N SER A 57 6.15 10.10 4.99
CA SER A 57 6.73 9.86 3.67
C SER A 57 5.77 10.31 2.58
N PRO A 58 5.63 11.60 2.37
CA PRO A 58 4.71 12.10 1.34
C PRO A 58 5.14 11.56 -0.03
N GLY A 59 4.20 11.15 -0.81
CA GLY A 59 4.49 10.61 -2.13
C GLY A 59 4.81 9.13 -2.13
N LEU A 60 4.78 8.49 -0.98
CA LEU A 60 5.04 7.06 -0.93
C LEU A 60 4.01 6.32 -1.76
N GLN A 61 4.46 5.35 -2.53
CA GLN A 61 3.55 4.56 -3.33
C GLN A 61 2.76 3.61 -2.44
N VAL A 62 1.46 3.54 -2.66
CA VAL A 62 0.60 2.61 -1.94
C VAL A 62 0.05 1.64 -2.97
N VAL A 63 0.16 0.35 -2.70
CA VAL A 63 -0.31 -0.66 -3.62
C VAL A 63 -1.43 -1.45 -2.97
N ILE A 64 -2.56 -1.57 -3.66
CA ILE A 64 -3.66 -2.40 -3.19
C ILE A 64 -3.51 -3.76 -3.86
N ARG A 65 -3.43 -4.79 -3.03
CA ARG A 65 -3.34 -6.15 -3.54
C ARG A 65 -4.63 -6.87 -3.21
N GLY A 66 -5.43 -7.16 -4.20
CA GLY A 66 -6.72 -7.81 -3.98
C GLY A 66 -6.67 -9.28 -4.30
N ASP A 67 -7.34 -10.08 -3.48
CA ASP A 67 -7.54 -11.48 -3.81
C ASP A 67 -8.35 -11.52 -5.11
N GLY A 68 -8.14 -12.51 -5.93
CA GLY A 68 -8.83 -12.57 -7.21
C GLY A 68 -10.34 -12.61 -7.10
N GLN A 69 -10.86 -12.98 -5.93
CA GLN A 69 -12.28 -13.04 -5.73
C GLN A 69 -12.84 -11.85 -4.96
N VAL A 70 -12.03 -10.85 -4.71
CA VAL A 70 -12.53 -9.67 -4.01
C VAL A 70 -13.45 -8.88 -4.94
N LYS A 71 -14.49 -8.30 -4.38
CA LYS A 71 -15.42 -7.52 -5.20
C LYS A 71 -14.81 -6.19 -5.57
N TYR A 72 -15.06 -5.79 -6.81
CA TYR A 72 -14.53 -4.53 -7.31
C TYR A 72 -14.98 -3.35 -6.46
N GLU A 73 -16.24 -3.38 -6.00
CA GLU A 73 -16.76 -2.34 -5.15
C GLU A 73 -15.91 -2.17 -3.91
N LYS A 74 -15.43 -3.27 -3.32
CA LYS A 74 -14.61 -3.20 -2.13
C LYS A 74 -13.26 -2.56 -2.44
N VAL A 75 -12.70 -2.91 -3.58
CA VAL A 75 -11.43 -2.32 -4.00
C VAL A 75 -11.59 -0.81 -4.15
N MET A 76 -12.69 -0.38 -4.75
CA MET A 76 -12.91 1.05 -4.96
C MET A 76 -13.15 1.79 -3.65
N THR A 77 -13.80 1.14 -2.70
CA THR A 77 -14.01 1.72 -1.39
C THR A 77 -12.67 1.94 -0.68
N VAL A 78 -11.80 0.94 -0.77
CA VAL A 78 -10.49 1.03 -0.13
C VAL A 78 -9.65 2.12 -0.83
N MET A 79 -9.72 2.18 -2.15
CA MET A 79 -8.98 3.19 -2.89
C MET A 79 -9.40 4.60 -2.47
N ALA A 80 -10.70 4.81 -2.34
CA ALA A 80 -11.19 6.12 -1.91
C ALA A 80 -10.70 6.46 -0.52
N GLU A 81 -10.67 5.47 0.36
CA GLU A 81 -10.21 5.69 1.73
C GLU A 81 -8.73 6.06 1.74
N LEU A 82 -7.93 5.41 0.90
CA LEU A 82 -6.51 5.72 0.81
C LEU A 82 -6.29 7.14 0.29
N GLN A 83 -7.10 7.56 -0.67
CA GLN A 83 -6.99 8.92 -1.18
C GLN A 83 -7.32 9.92 -0.08
N MET A 84 -8.32 9.62 0.73
CA MET A 84 -8.67 10.50 1.85
C MET A 84 -7.57 10.54 2.88
N ALA A 85 -6.81 9.48 3.00
CA ALA A 85 -5.70 9.43 3.94
C ALA A 85 -4.46 10.16 3.42
N GLY A 86 -4.50 10.64 2.19
CA GLY A 86 -3.40 11.42 1.64
C GLY A 86 -2.55 10.73 0.59
N ALA A 87 -2.90 9.50 0.23
CA ALA A 87 -2.11 8.78 -0.77
C ALA A 87 -2.36 9.39 -2.14
N ILE A 88 -1.30 9.65 -2.86
CA ILE A 88 -1.42 10.22 -4.19
C ILE A 88 -0.91 9.29 -5.29
N ASP A 89 -0.16 8.27 -4.90
CA ASP A 89 0.36 7.32 -5.87
C ASP A 89 -0.17 5.95 -5.47
N ILE A 90 -1.26 5.53 -6.06
CA ILE A 90 -1.91 4.28 -5.70
C ILE A 90 -1.89 3.33 -6.88
N GLY A 91 -1.33 2.16 -6.68
CA GLY A 91 -1.32 1.12 -7.69
C GLY A 91 -2.25 0.00 -7.30
N LEU A 92 -2.65 -0.80 -8.24
CA LEU A 92 -3.54 -1.91 -8.00
C LEU A 92 -2.95 -3.17 -8.57
N ILE A 93 -2.83 -4.19 -7.76
CA ILE A 93 -2.37 -5.50 -8.21
C ILE A 93 -3.45 -6.51 -7.86
N SER A 94 -3.90 -7.25 -8.84
CA SER A 94 -4.89 -8.25 -8.59
C SER A 94 -4.23 -9.60 -8.65
N LYS A 95 -4.53 -10.45 -7.70
CA LYS A 95 -4.01 -11.78 -7.72
C LYS A 95 -4.63 -12.50 -8.89
N PRO A 96 -3.88 -13.12 -9.75
CA PRO A 96 -4.46 -13.77 -10.94
C PRO A 96 -5.39 -14.88 -10.50
N ILE A 97 -6.46 -15.04 -11.21
CA ILE A 97 -7.36 -16.11 -10.97
C ILE A 97 -6.80 -17.25 -11.68
N SER A 98 -6.46 -18.16 -11.10
CA SER A 98 -5.85 -19.16 -11.75
C SER A 98 -6.57 -19.87 -12.68
N SER A 99 -6.64 -19.83 -13.14
CA SER A 99 -7.10 -20.21 -13.76
C SER A 99 -7.02 -20.71 -14.40
N ASN A 100 -6.95 -20.75 -14.23
CA ASN A 100 -6.90 -21.08 -14.71
C ASN A 100 -6.67 -21.29 -14.99
#